data_6dc0ddbf3d5438bda22c0c793f549882
#
_entry.id   6dc0ddbf3d5438bda22c0c793f549882
#
_cell.length_a   1.000
_cell.length_b   1.000
_cell.length_c   1.000
_cell.angle_alpha   90.00
_cell.angle_beta   90.00
_cell.angle_gamma   90.00
#
_symmetry.space_group_name_H-M   'P 1'
#
loop_
_entity.id
_entity.type
_entity.pdbx_description
1 polymer ?
#
loop_
_entity_poly.entity_id
_entity_poly.type
_entity_poly.pdbx_seq_one_letter_code
_entity_poly.pdbx_strand_id
1 'polypeptide(L)'
;MIQMSHTQRLFSAVAVLAVAVSMSGCSSGKQEAAGGSGGQGKKSGPLQITYIQKQGDQQYFVEEAEGARAEAKKLGNIKLTVVNVGTDSNAAITAVNTAVAQGANGVAIVVPDAKIGPQVASILDKANILYVASDDPFKKASGDAAPWVSIDSLTMGRQVGEKAGALFKAAGWSAADTRIISVKQEDQQVCQDREQGQLETFKTAAGDLPDVVKVGTDNTFPTALSKTGAAMTANQGVKKWVVVGCNDEGVTGSVKALQNGGVASADIIGVGLGAYLACKDWKAGVDSGNKAALYIDGRVDGAASVRVLVEALRGGTKLPAQTLGKAVMVDPTNWKQSGMGCS
;
A
#
# COMPACT_ATOMS: atom_id res chain seq x y z
N MET A 1 33.37 -36.87 62.28
CA MET A 1 34.20 -36.33 63.36
C MET A 1 33.85 -34.88 63.43
N ILE A 2 33.04 -34.52 64.48
CA ILE A 2 33.43 -33.66 65.58
C ILE A 2 33.41 -32.19 65.14
N GLN A 3 32.56 -31.39 65.59
CA GLN A 3 31.89 -30.89 66.80
C GLN A 3 31.95 -29.36 66.67
N MET A 4 30.82 -28.67 66.64
CA MET A 4 30.17 -27.94 67.78
C MET A 4 31.05 -26.92 68.50
N SER A 5 30.54 -25.66 68.57
CA SER A 5 30.16 -25.03 69.87
C SER A 5 29.99 -23.53 69.64
N HIS A 6 28.81 -22.95 69.88
CA HIS A 6 28.36 -22.15 71.05
C HIS A 6 29.27 -20.96 71.38
N THR A 7 28.81 -19.75 71.63
CA THR A 7 27.79 -19.18 72.50
C THR A 7 27.79 -17.68 72.32
N GLN A 8 26.64 -17.04 72.36
CA GLN A 8 25.96 -16.25 73.43
C GLN A 8 26.27 -14.73 73.46
N ARG A 9 25.19 -14.00 73.37
CA ARG A 9 24.63 -12.93 74.22
C ARG A 9 25.42 -11.63 74.36
N LEU A 10 24.85 -10.43 74.37
CA LEU A 10 23.87 -9.80 75.28
C LEU A 10 23.58 -8.35 74.81
N PHE A 11 22.32 -7.95 74.89
CA PHE A 11 21.69 -6.73 75.41
C PHE A 11 22.36 -5.35 75.24
N SER A 12 21.63 -4.35 74.79
CA SER A 12 20.84 -3.33 75.46
C SER A 12 20.50 -2.22 74.52
N ALA A 13 19.29 -1.91 74.29
CA ALA A 13 18.33 -1.02 74.98
C ALA A 13 18.38 0.44 74.49
N VAL A 14 17.26 0.83 73.85
CA VAL A 14 16.44 2.04 74.14
C VAL A 14 17.00 3.41 73.79
N ALA A 15 16.37 4.07 72.85
CA ALA A 15 15.82 5.42 72.98
C ALA A 15 14.70 5.68 71.98
N VAL A 16 13.53 5.88 72.51
CA VAL A 16 12.29 6.35 71.94
C VAL A 16 12.42 7.84 71.69
N LEU A 17 12.07 8.33 70.48
CA LEU A 17 11.49 9.68 70.36
C LEU A 17 10.39 9.65 69.32
N ALA A 18 9.18 9.78 69.79
CA ALA A 18 7.97 10.00 68.99
C ALA A 18 7.88 11.48 68.70
N VAL A 19 7.56 11.79 67.45
CA VAL A 19 6.82 13.01 67.10
C VAL A 19 5.72 12.62 66.15
N ALA A 20 4.55 13.05 66.52
CA ALA A 20 3.25 12.72 65.92
C ALA A 20 2.86 13.61 64.74
N VAL A 21 1.98 13.06 63.91
CA VAL A 21 0.76 13.63 63.35
C VAL A 21 0.89 14.47 62.07
N SER A 22 0.37 13.95 60.99
CA SER A 22 -0.93 14.47 60.49
C SER A 22 -1.56 13.47 59.53
N MET A 23 -2.74 13.05 59.92
CA MET A 23 -3.72 12.37 59.05
C MET A 23 -4.18 13.32 57.98
N SER A 24 -4.36 12.82 56.77
CA SER A 24 -5.57 13.10 56.00
C SER A 24 -5.66 12.24 54.76
N GLY A 25 -6.76 11.56 54.59
CA GLY A 25 -7.40 11.29 53.35
C GLY A 25 -7.28 9.89 52.76
N CYS A 26 -7.98 8.91 53.33
CA CYS A 26 -8.50 7.78 52.56
C CYS A 26 -9.43 8.31 51.46
N SER A 27 -9.06 8.12 50.23
CA SER A 27 -9.99 8.11 49.11
C SER A 27 -9.86 6.76 48.42
N SER A 28 -10.86 5.92 48.67
CA SER A 28 -11.10 4.69 47.90
C SER A 28 -11.46 5.03 46.46
N GLY A 29 -10.45 5.12 45.62
CA GLY A 29 -10.64 5.18 44.18
C GLY A 29 -10.78 3.76 43.61
N LYS A 30 -11.98 3.42 43.18
CA LYS A 30 -12.26 2.26 42.35
C LYS A 30 -11.25 2.22 41.20
N GLN A 31 -10.51 1.14 41.13
CA GLN A 31 -9.72 0.79 39.95
C GLN A 31 -10.69 0.27 38.88
N GLU A 32 -11.24 1.18 38.10
CA GLU A 32 -11.88 0.82 36.86
C GLU A 32 -10.80 0.31 35.91
N ALA A 33 -10.91 -0.96 35.57
CA ALA A 33 -10.13 -1.55 34.49
C ALA A 33 -10.56 -0.87 33.17
N ALA A 34 -9.88 0.23 32.84
CA ALA A 34 -10.00 0.85 31.54
C ALA A 34 -9.33 -0.06 30.51
N GLY A 35 -10.12 -0.81 29.77
CA GLY A 35 -9.74 -1.32 28.46
C GLY A 35 -9.38 -0.15 27.55
N GLY A 36 -8.16 0.35 27.68
CA GLY A 36 -7.66 1.49 26.96
C GLY A 36 -6.93 1.04 25.71
N SER A 37 -7.53 1.22 24.57
CA SER A 37 -6.83 1.44 23.31
C SER A 37 -6.00 2.72 23.48
N GLY A 38 -4.73 2.57 23.90
CA GLY A 38 -3.86 3.69 24.28
C GLY A 38 -3.53 4.59 23.09
N GLY A 39 -4.01 5.81 23.14
CA GLY A 39 -3.37 6.90 22.41
C GLY A 39 -1.96 7.10 22.97
N GLN A 40 -0.94 7.12 22.12
CA GLN A 40 0.41 7.48 22.57
C GLN A 40 0.38 8.93 23.07
N GLY A 41 1.04 9.19 24.20
CA GLY A 41 1.19 10.57 24.69
C GLY A 41 1.84 11.47 23.64
N LYS A 42 1.47 12.74 23.62
CA LYS A 42 2.04 13.74 22.70
C LYS A 42 3.56 13.72 22.72
N LYS A 43 4.19 13.63 21.56
CA LYS A 43 5.64 13.73 21.42
C LYS A 43 6.02 15.14 21.02
N SER A 44 6.84 15.79 21.84
CA SER A 44 7.49 17.07 21.54
C SER A 44 8.92 16.81 21.08
N GLY A 45 9.40 17.56 20.09
CA GLY A 45 10.77 17.44 19.59
C GLY A 45 10.90 16.71 18.26
N PRO A 46 12.14 16.35 17.85
CA PRO A 46 12.40 15.65 16.59
C PRO A 46 11.74 14.26 16.57
N LEU A 47 11.07 13.94 15.47
CA LEU A 47 10.47 12.62 15.25
C LEU A 47 11.34 11.80 14.30
N GLN A 48 11.45 10.49 14.57
CA GLN A 48 12.06 9.52 13.67
C GLN A 48 10.95 8.71 13.00
N ILE A 49 10.83 8.84 11.69
CA ILE A 49 9.86 8.09 10.88
C ILE A 49 10.62 7.20 9.92
N THR A 50 10.20 5.94 9.82
CA THR A 50 10.72 5.02 8.80
C THR A 50 9.62 4.77 7.77
N TYR A 51 9.95 4.98 6.49
CA TYR A 51 9.11 4.65 5.35
C TYR A 51 9.70 3.42 4.65
N ILE A 52 8.99 2.30 4.71
CA ILE A 52 9.42 1.02 4.12
C ILE A 52 8.62 0.84 2.83
N GLN A 53 9.32 0.92 1.68
CA GLN A 53 8.71 0.78 0.36
C GLN A 53 9.04 -0.57 -0.26
N LYS A 54 8.13 -1.11 -1.07
CA LYS A 54 8.39 -2.22 -1.98
C LYS A 54 8.76 -1.70 -3.37
N GLN A 55 9.41 -2.54 -4.19
CA GLN A 55 9.62 -2.32 -5.63
C GLN A 55 10.08 -0.89 -5.98
N GLY A 56 11.13 -0.39 -5.30
CA GLY A 56 11.62 0.98 -5.47
C GLY A 56 12.23 1.29 -6.85
N ASP A 57 12.09 0.38 -7.81
CA ASP A 57 12.36 0.51 -9.23
C ASP A 57 11.10 0.83 -10.06
N GLN A 58 9.90 0.63 -9.49
CA GLN A 58 8.65 1.05 -10.11
C GLN A 58 8.34 2.52 -9.80
N GLN A 59 7.98 3.28 -10.80
CA GLN A 59 7.80 4.73 -10.72
C GLN A 59 6.80 5.16 -9.63
N TYR A 60 5.72 4.43 -9.46
CA TYR A 60 4.73 4.72 -8.41
C TYR A 60 5.36 4.74 -7.00
N PHE A 61 6.14 3.71 -6.64
CA PHE A 61 6.78 3.63 -5.32
C PHE A 61 7.95 4.62 -5.17
N VAL A 62 8.64 4.97 -6.28
CA VAL A 62 9.61 6.08 -6.29
C VAL A 62 8.92 7.37 -5.91
N GLU A 63 7.76 7.66 -6.51
CA GLU A 63 6.97 8.87 -6.22
C GLU A 63 6.41 8.88 -4.79
N GLU A 64 5.97 7.73 -4.26
CA GLU A 64 5.57 7.64 -2.85
C GLU A 64 6.72 8.06 -1.91
N ALA A 65 7.92 7.52 -2.14
CA ALA A 65 9.09 7.89 -1.35
C ALA A 65 9.47 9.37 -1.50
N GLU A 66 9.33 9.95 -2.69
CA GLU A 66 9.52 11.38 -2.92
C GLU A 66 8.51 12.22 -2.13
N GLY A 67 7.23 11.84 -2.18
CA GLY A 67 6.16 12.48 -1.43
C GLY A 67 6.40 12.41 0.09
N ALA A 68 6.80 11.25 0.58
CA ALA A 68 7.17 11.05 1.99
C ALA A 68 8.32 12.00 2.42
N ARG A 69 9.38 12.12 1.59
CA ARG A 69 10.51 13.02 1.85
C ARG A 69 10.10 14.50 1.82
N ALA A 70 9.28 14.88 0.84
CA ALA A 70 8.80 16.25 0.70
C ALA A 70 7.95 16.66 1.90
N GLU A 71 7.04 15.80 2.35
CA GLU A 71 6.18 16.08 3.50
C GLU A 71 6.97 16.13 4.80
N ALA A 72 7.91 15.20 5.02
CA ALA A 72 8.79 15.24 6.18
C ALA A 72 9.59 16.55 6.27
N LYS A 73 10.11 17.05 5.14
CA LYS A 73 10.79 18.35 5.04
C LYS A 73 9.86 19.51 5.35
N LYS A 74 8.65 19.49 4.80
CA LYS A 74 7.62 20.54 5.00
C LYS A 74 7.18 20.62 6.46
N LEU A 75 6.93 19.46 7.11
CA LEU A 75 6.50 19.41 8.51
C LEU A 75 7.59 19.76 9.51
N GLY A 76 8.87 19.69 9.12
CA GLY A 76 10.03 20.06 9.92
C GLY A 76 10.26 19.17 11.14
N ASN A 77 11.48 19.16 11.66
CA ASN A 77 11.88 18.35 12.82
C ASN A 77 11.55 16.84 12.68
N ILE A 78 11.69 16.30 11.45
CA ILE A 78 11.47 14.89 11.15
C ILE A 78 12.73 14.34 10.49
N LYS A 79 13.28 13.28 11.10
CA LYS A 79 14.27 12.41 10.48
C LYS A 79 13.53 11.29 9.79
N LEU A 80 13.41 11.36 8.46
CA LEU A 80 12.81 10.30 7.66
C LEU A 80 13.91 9.36 7.15
N THR A 81 13.74 8.06 7.39
CA THR A 81 14.53 6.98 6.79
C THR A 81 13.66 6.26 5.78
N VAL A 82 14.12 6.13 4.54
CA VAL A 82 13.41 5.35 3.50
C VAL A 82 14.20 4.07 3.23
N VAL A 83 13.53 2.92 3.27
CA VAL A 83 14.12 1.59 3.05
C VAL A 83 13.36 0.90 1.94
N ASN A 84 14.06 0.48 0.88
CA ASN A 84 13.49 -0.35 -0.18
C ASN A 84 13.72 -1.83 0.14
N VAL A 85 12.65 -2.61 0.18
CA VAL A 85 12.70 -4.06 0.47
C VAL A 85 12.38 -4.93 -0.75
N GLY A 86 12.13 -4.31 -1.91
CA GLY A 86 11.73 -5.04 -3.11
C GLY A 86 10.44 -5.83 -2.87
N THR A 87 10.41 -7.07 -3.31
CA THR A 87 9.30 -8.01 -3.08
C THR A 87 9.58 -9.01 -1.95
N ASP A 88 10.65 -8.80 -1.17
CA ASP A 88 11.08 -9.74 -0.14
C ASP A 88 10.40 -9.46 1.21
N SER A 89 9.52 -10.34 1.62
CA SER A 89 8.83 -10.29 2.90
C SER A 89 9.77 -10.41 4.11
N ASN A 90 10.88 -11.16 4.01
CA ASN A 90 11.87 -11.26 5.09
C ASN A 90 12.66 -9.96 5.23
N ALA A 91 13.01 -9.34 4.10
CA ALA A 91 13.63 -8.01 4.11
C ALA A 91 12.69 -6.96 4.75
N ALA A 92 11.38 -7.04 4.49
CA ALA A 92 10.39 -6.15 5.12
C ALA A 92 10.34 -6.34 6.65
N ILE A 93 10.29 -7.58 7.15
CA ILE A 93 10.33 -7.86 8.58
C ILE A 93 11.65 -7.38 9.21
N THR A 94 12.79 -7.57 8.51
CA THR A 94 14.09 -7.09 8.95
C THR A 94 14.12 -5.55 9.04
N ALA A 95 13.55 -4.86 8.06
CA ALA A 95 13.44 -3.40 8.07
C ALA A 95 12.58 -2.88 9.23
N VAL A 96 11.46 -3.56 9.53
CA VAL A 96 10.61 -3.25 10.69
C VAL A 96 11.39 -3.42 12.00
N ASN A 97 12.10 -4.54 12.20
CA ASN A 97 12.92 -4.75 13.40
C ASN A 97 14.04 -3.70 13.52
N THR A 98 14.65 -3.32 12.40
CA THR A 98 15.67 -2.26 12.35
C THR A 98 15.08 -0.91 12.74
N ALA A 99 13.87 -0.57 12.27
CA ALA A 99 13.18 0.65 12.67
C ALA A 99 12.91 0.68 14.20
N VAL A 100 12.50 -0.45 14.77
CA VAL A 100 12.33 -0.61 16.22
C VAL A 100 13.66 -0.37 16.96
N ALA A 101 14.74 -1.04 16.53
CA ALA A 101 16.06 -0.92 17.16
C ALA A 101 16.64 0.51 17.06
N GLN A 102 16.30 1.25 16.00
CA GLN A 102 16.71 2.64 15.80
C GLN A 102 15.81 3.64 16.55
N GLY A 103 14.79 3.19 17.27
CA GLY A 103 13.90 4.04 18.05
C GLY A 103 12.96 4.88 17.19
N ALA A 104 12.48 4.34 16.08
CA ALA A 104 11.46 5.00 15.27
C ALA A 104 10.23 5.35 16.11
N ASN A 105 9.66 6.52 15.87
CA ASN A 105 8.41 6.93 16.50
C ASN A 105 7.19 6.47 15.70
N GLY A 106 7.34 6.35 14.40
CA GLY A 106 6.32 5.89 13.47
C GLY A 106 6.91 5.15 12.27
N VAL A 107 6.13 4.22 11.73
CA VAL A 107 6.49 3.44 10.55
C VAL A 107 5.35 3.51 9.54
N ALA A 108 5.65 3.96 8.32
CA ALA A 108 4.79 3.75 7.15
C ALA A 108 5.37 2.59 6.35
N ILE A 109 4.54 1.63 5.96
CA ILE A 109 5.02 0.44 5.26
C ILE A 109 4.11 0.04 4.11
N VAL A 110 4.71 -0.18 2.95
CA VAL A 110 4.12 -0.91 1.83
C VAL A 110 4.55 -2.37 1.96
N VAL A 111 3.65 -3.24 2.38
CA VAL A 111 3.98 -4.66 2.57
C VAL A 111 4.13 -5.38 1.22
N PRO A 112 5.20 -6.18 1.00
CA PRO A 112 5.32 -6.99 -0.22
C PRO A 112 4.21 -8.04 -0.35
N ASP A 113 3.76 -8.60 0.77
CA ASP A 113 2.65 -9.54 0.87
C ASP A 113 1.84 -9.22 2.13
N ALA A 114 0.53 -9.06 2.00
CA ALA A 114 -0.38 -8.79 3.11
C ALA A 114 -0.36 -9.87 4.22
N LYS A 115 0.09 -11.09 3.89
CA LYS A 115 0.22 -12.20 4.86
C LYS A 115 1.22 -11.92 5.98
N ILE A 116 2.21 -11.04 5.77
CA ILE A 116 3.14 -10.64 6.85
C ILE A 116 2.55 -9.57 7.79
N GLY A 117 1.39 -9.02 7.44
CA GLY A 117 0.73 -7.95 8.22
C GLY A 117 0.57 -8.25 9.69
N PRO A 118 0.09 -9.45 10.12
CA PRO A 118 -0.02 -9.80 11.52
C PRO A 118 1.31 -9.74 12.27
N GLN A 119 2.41 -10.15 11.63
CA GLN A 119 3.74 -10.12 12.20
C GLN A 119 4.27 -8.68 12.30
N VAL A 120 4.12 -7.89 11.23
CA VAL A 120 4.49 -6.45 11.22
C VAL A 120 3.77 -5.71 12.34
N ALA A 121 2.44 -5.86 12.43
CA ALA A 121 1.64 -5.24 13.48
C ALA A 121 2.11 -5.66 14.88
N SER A 122 2.31 -6.97 15.10
CA SER A 122 2.76 -7.50 16.41
C SER A 122 4.11 -6.93 16.85
N ILE A 123 5.07 -6.75 15.93
CA ILE A 123 6.39 -6.18 16.26
C ILE A 123 6.23 -4.71 16.68
N LEU A 124 5.48 -3.92 15.89
CA LEU A 124 5.31 -2.49 16.12
C LEU A 124 4.44 -2.19 17.33
N ASP A 125 3.36 -2.96 17.57
CA ASP A 125 2.50 -2.84 18.75
C ASP A 125 3.28 -3.13 20.04
N LYS A 126 4.10 -4.20 20.07
CA LYS A 126 4.97 -4.53 21.20
C LYS A 126 6.00 -3.44 21.52
N ALA A 127 6.50 -2.78 20.47
CA ALA A 127 7.44 -1.67 20.61
C ALA A 127 6.76 -0.33 20.89
N ASN A 128 5.42 -0.30 20.93
CA ASN A 128 4.62 0.92 21.09
C ASN A 128 4.95 1.98 20.03
N ILE A 129 5.11 1.55 18.76
CA ILE A 129 5.39 2.40 17.60
C ILE A 129 4.11 2.54 16.78
N LEU A 130 3.72 3.78 16.46
CA LEU A 130 2.60 4.01 15.54
C LEU A 130 2.98 3.56 14.12
N TYR A 131 2.01 2.97 13.41
CA TYR A 131 2.24 2.55 12.03
C TYR A 131 1.01 2.70 11.17
N VAL A 132 1.25 2.85 9.89
CA VAL A 132 0.24 2.91 8.84
C VAL A 132 0.66 2.04 7.67
N ALA A 133 -0.30 1.28 7.12
CA ALA A 133 -0.15 0.65 5.82
C ALA A 133 -0.17 1.76 4.75
N SER A 134 0.86 1.84 3.93
CA SER A 134 0.91 2.72 2.76
C SER A 134 0.60 1.87 1.54
N ASP A 135 -0.24 2.32 0.63
CA ASP A 135 -0.72 1.62 -0.56
C ASP A 135 -1.45 0.29 -0.27
N ASP A 136 -0.73 -0.76 0.10
CA ASP A 136 -1.32 -2.09 0.30
C ASP A 136 -1.85 -2.29 1.73
N PRO A 137 -3.16 -2.53 1.90
CA PRO A 137 -3.73 -2.79 3.21
C PRO A 137 -3.34 -4.15 3.75
N PHE A 138 -3.20 -4.25 5.06
CA PHE A 138 -3.01 -5.53 5.74
C PHE A 138 -3.82 -5.61 7.05
N LYS A 139 -4.00 -6.84 7.55
CA LYS A 139 -4.69 -7.10 8.80
C LYS A 139 -3.70 -7.36 9.93
N LYS A 140 -4.09 -6.98 11.14
CA LYS A 140 -3.44 -7.34 12.40
C LYS A 140 -3.74 -8.81 12.77
N ALA A 141 -3.06 -9.35 13.77
CA ALA A 141 -3.35 -10.68 14.30
C ALA A 141 -4.77 -10.82 14.88
N SER A 142 -5.38 -9.72 15.33
CA SER A 142 -6.79 -9.66 15.76
C SER A 142 -7.80 -9.83 14.62
N GLY A 143 -7.36 -9.74 13.37
CA GLY A 143 -8.23 -9.69 12.18
C GLY A 143 -8.64 -8.27 11.78
N ASP A 144 -8.42 -7.28 12.64
CA ASP A 144 -8.70 -5.88 12.34
C ASP A 144 -7.77 -5.34 11.25
N ALA A 145 -8.26 -4.40 10.44
CA ALA A 145 -7.42 -3.69 9.50
C ALA A 145 -6.40 -2.79 10.22
N ALA A 146 -5.17 -2.72 9.71
CA ALA A 146 -4.24 -1.67 10.10
C ALA A 146 -4.74 -0.30 9.58
N PRO A 147 -4.40 0.83 10.24
CA PRO A 147 -4.60 2.15 9.65
C PRO A 147 -3.96 2.20 8.27
N TRP A 148 -4.64 2.81 7.30
CA TRP A 148 -4.28 2.66 5.90
C TRP A 148 -4.39 3.97 5.11
N VAL A 149 -3.46 4.18 4.18
CA VAL A 149 -3.43 5.32 3.26
C VAL A 149 -3.34 4.79 1.84
N SER A 150 -4.37 4.91 1.06
CA SER A 150 -4.44 4.71 -0.40
C SER A 150 -5.89 4.77 -0.89
N ILE A 151 -6.13 4.29 -2.11
CA ILE A 151 -7.45 4.16 -2.72
C ILE A 151 -7.89 2.69 -2.65
N ASP A 152 -9.17 2.48 -2.36
CA ASP A 152 -9.79 1.15 -2.37
C ASP A 152 -9.63 0.45 -3.73
N SER A 153 -9.05 -0.76 -3.71
CA SER A 153 -8.70 -1.52 -4.91
C SER A 153 -9.92 -1.89 -5.77
N LEU A 154 -11.04 -2.20 -5.14
CA LEU A 154 -12.29 -2.48 -5.87
C LEU A 154 -12.79 -1.22 -6.59
N THR A 155 -12.70 -0.06 -5.93
CA THR A 155 -13.05 1.24 -6.51
C THR A 155 -12.12 1.61 -7.68
N MET A 156 -10.81 1.37 -7.56
CA MET A 156 -9.87 1.54 -8.68
C MET A 156 -10.26 0.67 -9.85
N GLY A 157 -10.52 -0.60 -9.60
CA GLY A 157 -10.96 -1.56 -10.61
C GLY A 157 -12.23 -1.09 -11.34
N ARG A 158 -13.22 -0.62 -10.58
CA ARG A 158 -14.48 -0.11 -11.15
C ARG A 158 -14.27 1.06 -12.11
N GLN A 159 -13.41 2.00 -11.79
CA GLN A 159 -13.10 3.14 -12.68
C GLN A 159 -12.41 2.68 -13.97
N VAL A 160 -11.47 1.73 -13.88
CA VAL A 160 -10.80 1.15 -15.05
C VAL A 160 -11.79 0.38 -15.94
N GLY A 161 -12.63 -0.46 -15.33
CA GLY A 161 -13.63 -1.26 -16.06
C GLY A 161 -14.67 -0.40 -16.76
N GLU A 162 -15.18 0.63 -16.08
CA GLU A 162 -16.12 1.60 -16.66
C GLU A 162 -15.51 2.28 -17.91
N LYS A 163 -14.27 2.77 -17.81
CA LYS A 163 -13.58 3.41 -18.96
C LYS A 163 -13.35 2.41 -20.09
N ALA A 164 -12.90 1.18 -19.80
CA ALA A 164 -12.67 0.14 -20.78
C ALA A 164 -13.96 -0.27 -21.50
N GLY A 165 -15.06 -0.46 -20.77
CA GLY A 165 -16.37 -0.77 -21.33
C GLY A 165 -16.95 0.37 -22.17
N ALA A 166 -16.76 1.62 -21.74
CA ALA A 166 -17.16 2.80 -22.52
C ALA A 166 -16.39 2.88 -23.85
N LEU A 167 -15.08 2.64 -23.85
CA LEU A 167 -14.25 2.61 -25.07
C LEU A 167 -14.65 1.45 -26.00
N PHE A 168 -14.89 0.26 -25.45
CA PHE A 168 -15.38 -0.90 -26.20
C PHE A 168 -16.69 -0.59 -26.92
N LYS A 169 -17.66 -0.02 -26.21
CA LYS A 169 -18.95 0.39 -26.77
C LYS A 169 -18.82 1.47 -27.84
N ALA A 170 -17.99 2.48 -27.56
CA ALA A 170 -17.74 3.58 -28.53
C ALA A 170 -17.06 3.09 -29.81
N ALA A 171 -16.21 2.07 -29.72
CA ALA A 171 -15.59 1.43 -30.89
C ALA A 171 -16.54 0.54 -31.69
N GLY A 172 -17.76 0.30 -31.22
CA GLY A 172 -18.73 -0.58 -31.85
C GLY A 172 -18.31 -2.05 -31.89
N TRP A 173 -17.48 -2.48 -30.92
CA TRP A 173 -17.00 -3.87 -30.87
C TRP A 173 -18.08 -4.81 -30.31
N SER A 174 -18.00 -6.09 -30.69
CA SER A 174 -18.88 -7.15 -30.19
C SER A 174 -18.12 -8.10 -29.24
N ALA A 175 -18.81 -8.65 -28.26
CA ALA A 175 -18.22 -9.64 -27.37
C ALA A 175 -17.77 -10.92 -28.09
N ALA A 176 -18.46 -11.28 -29.18
CA ALA A 176 -18.14 -12.47 -29.96
C ALA A 176 -16.76 -12.38 -30.65
N ASP A 177 -16.36 -11.17 -31.10
CA ASP A 177 -15.12 -10.93 -31.86
C ASP A 177 -13.97 -10.47 -30.99
N THR A 178 -14.20 -10.29 -29.69
CA THR A 178 -13.25 -9.70 -28.74
C THR A 178 -12.88 -10.68 -27.63
N ARG A 179 -11.68 -10.53 -27.07
CA ARG A 179 -11.30 -11.12 -25.78
C ARG A 179 -10.80 -10.03 -24.84
N ILE A 180 -11.03 -10.23 -23.55
CA ILE A 180 -10.44 -9.41 -22.51
C ILE A 180 -9.22 -10.14 -21.97
N ILE A 181 -8.05 -9.52 -21.98
CA ILE A 181 -6.91 -9.94 -21.15
C ILE A 181 -7.03 -9.28 -19.80
N SER A 182 -7.11 -10.12 -18.75
CA SER A 182 -6.98 -9.70 -17.36
C SER A 182 -5.61 -10.14 -16.86
N VAL A 183 -4.68 -9.17 -16.74
CA VAL A 183 -3.30 -9.44 -16.36
C VAL A 183 -3.05 -9.04 -14.90
N LYS A 184 -2.58 -9.99 -14.09
CA LYS A 184 -2.40 -9.76 -12.65
C LYS A 184 -1.50 -10.77 -11.97
N GLN A 185 -1.05 -10.45 -10.78
CA GLN A 185 -0.49 -11.41 -9.84
C GLN A 185 -1.66 -12.09 -9.10
N GLU A 186 -1.80 -13.41 -9.29
CA GLU A 186 -2.99 -14.16 -8.86
C GLU A 186 -3.15 -14.28 -7.34
N ASP A 187 -2.05 -14.29 -6.58
CA ASP A 187 -2.04 -14.45 -5.13
C ASP A 187 -2.18 -13.13 -4.35
N GLN A 188 -2.26 -11.99 -5.04
CA GLN A 188 -2.44 -10.67 -4.44
C GLN A 188 -3.91 -10.28 -4.36
N GLN A 189 -4.44 -10.11 -3.14
CA GLN A 189 -5.83 -9.75 -2.92
C GLN A 189 -6.21 -8.43 -3.58
N VAL A 190 -5.33 -7.43 -3.53
CA VAL A 190 -5.55 -6.13 -4.20
C VAL A 190 -5.74 -6.27 -5.70
N CYS A 191 -5.04 -7.22 -6.35
CA CYS A 191 -5.20 -7.49 -7.77
C CYS A 191 -6.51 -8.24 -8.07
N GLN A 192 -6.95 -9.11 -7.18
CA GLN A 192 -8.25 -9.79 -7.31
C GLN A 192 -9.41 -8.79 -7.18
N ASP A 193 -9.33 -7.88 -6.20
CA ASP A 193 -10.34 -6.85 -6.00
C ASP A 193 -10.41 -5.88 -7.20
N ARG A 194 -9.25 -5.50 -7.76
CA ARG A 194 -9.17 -4.69 -8.99
C ARG A 194 -9.82 -5.42 -10.17
N GLU A 195 -9.49 -6.69 -10.41
CA GLU A 195 -10.12 -7.50 -11.47
C GLU A 195 -11.64 -7.57 -11.29
N GLN A 196 -12.11 -7.85 -10.07
CA GLN A 196 -13.54 -7.91 -9.79
C GLN A 196 -14.23 -6.60 -10.20
N GLY A 197 -13.72 -5.46 -9.75
CA GLY A 197 -14.26 -4.15 -10.11
C GLY A 197 -14.22 -3.88 -11.62
N GLN A 198 -13.11 -4.25 -12.27
CA GLN A 198 -12.93 -4.07 -13.72
C GLN A 198 -13.97 -4.84 -14.54
N LEU A 199 -14.17 -6.11 -14.25
CA LEU A 199 -15.10 -6.94 -14.99
C LEU A 199 -16.57 -6.59 -14.72
N GLU A 200 -16.90 -6.26 -13.46
CA GLU A 200 -18.24 -5.82 -13.03
C GLU A 200 -18.69 -4.57 -13.80
N THR A 201 -17.88 -3.52 -13.79
CA THR A 201 -18.24 -2.24 -14.41
C THR A 201 -18.03 -2.21 -15.92
N PHE A 202 -17.06 -3.00 -16.45
CA PHE A 202 -16.96 -3.22 -17.88
C PHE A 202 -18.27 -3.76 -18.45
N LYS A 203 -18.81 -4.85 -17.89
CA LYS A 203 -20.08 -5.44 -18.31
C LYS A 203 -21.21 -4.43 -18.30
N THR A 204 -21.30 -3.63 -17.24
CA THR A 204 -22.32 -2.59 -17.10
C THR A 204 -22.21 -1.51 -18.17
N ALA A 205 -21.00 -1.02 -18.43
CA ALA A 205 -20.74 0.06 -19.40
C ALA A 205 -20.83 -0.41 -20.86
N ALA A 206 -20.30 -1.58 -21.16
CA ALA A 206 -20.30 -2.17 -22.49
C ALA A 206 -21.68 -2.75 -22.90
N GLY A 207 -22.46 -3.24 -21.92
CA GLY A 207 -23.70 -3.97 -22.13
C GLY A 207 -23.51 -5.48 -22.28
N ASP A 208 -22.28 -5.95 -22.51
CA ASP A 208 -21.91 -7.37 -22.59
C ASP A 208 -20.48 -7.57 -22.11
N LEU A 209 -20.07 -8.82 -21.88
CA LEU A 209 -18.73 -9.17 -21.40
C LEU A 209 -18.09 -10.20 -22.33
N PRO A 210 -17.04 -9.82 -23.09
CA PRO A 210 -16.24 -10.77 -23.84
C PRO A 210 -15.60 -11.84 -22.93
N ASP A 211 -15.26 -13.02 -23.51
CA ASP A 211 -14.51 -14.03 -22.77
C ASP A 211 -13.21 -13.48 -22.20
N VAL A 212 -12.92 -13.84 -20.97
CA VAL A 212 -11.77 -13.34 -20.23
C VAL A 212 -10.62 -14.33 -20.28
N VAL A 213 -9.50 -13.90 -20.80
CA VAL A 213 -8.22 -14.61 -20.80
C VAL A 213 -7.40 -14.11 -19.61
N LYS A 214 -7.28 -14.95 -18.58
CA LYS A 214 -6.48 -14.62 -17.39
C LYS A 214 -5.01 -14.86 -17.67
N VAL A 215 -4.19 -13.84 -17.38
CA VAL A 215 -2.73 -13.89 -17.55
C VAL A 215 -2.05 -13.66 -16.20
N GLY A 216 -1.62 -14.76 -15.57
CA GLY A 216 -0.92 -14.72 -14.29
C GLY A 216 0.53 -14.24 -14.46
N THR A 217 0.90 -13.20 -13.71
CA THR A 217 2.23 -12.56 -13.75
C THR A 217 2.73 -12.24 -12.34
N ASP A 218 3.90 -11.65 -12.26
CA ASP A 218 4.47 -11.04 -11.06
C ASP A 218 4.30 -9.51 -11.03
N ASN A 219 3.35 -8.97 -11.81
CA ASN A 219 3.11 -7.55 -12.02
C ASN A 219 4.31 -6.77 -12.62
N THR A 220 5.22 -7.45 -13.33
CA THR A 220 6.31 -6.79 -14.07
C THR A 220 6.02 -6.74 -15.57
N PHE A 221 6.57 -5.73 -16.26
CA PHE A 221 6.44 -5.60 -17.72
C PHE A 221 6.99 -6.81 -18.49
N PRO A 222 8.21 -7.35 -18.19
CA PRO A 222 8.75 -8.49 -18.93
C PRO A 222 7.90 -9.75 -18.82
N THR A 223 7.38 -10.03 -17.64
CA THR A 223 6.54 -11.20 -17.41
C THR A 223 5.19 -11.05 -18.10
N ALA A 224 4.57 -9.87 -18.06
CA ALA A 224 3.34 -9.58 -18.78
C ALA A 224 3.52 -9.72 -20.30
N LEU A 225 4.62 -9.18 -20.84
CA LEU A 225 4.98 -9.31 -22.25
C LEU A 225 5.07 -10.79 -22.68
N SER A 226 5.83 -11.59 -21.94
CA SER A 226 6.05 -13.02 -22.26
C SER A 226 4.78 -13.85 -22.11
N LYS A 227 4.05 -13.72 -21.00
CA LYS A 227 2.85 -14.52 -20.71
C LYS A 227 1.69 -14.18 -21.63
N THR A 228 1.52 -12.90 -21.97
CA THR A 228 0.50 -12.49 -22.95
C THR A 228 0.81 -13.02 -24.36
N GLY A 229 2.08 -13.02 -24.78
CA GLY A 229 2.47 -13.65 -26.03
C GLY A 229 2.09 -15.14 -26.10
N ALA A 230 2.27 -15.88 -25.02
CA ALA A 230 1.81 -17.26 -24.91
C ALA A 230 0.28 -17.39 -24.96
N ALA A 231 -0.45 -16.49 -24.26
CA ALA A 231 -1.90 -16.47 -24.27
C ALA A 231 -2.48 -16.18 -25.67
N MET A 232 -1.86 -15.31 -26.46
CA MET A 232 -2.22 -15.07 -27.86
C MET A 232 -2.13 -16.33 -28.71
N THR A 233 -1.05 -17.09 -28.54
CA THR A 233 -0.87 -18.37 -29.29
C THR A 233 -1.98 -19.37 -28.98
N ALA A 234 -2.50 -19.35 -27.76
CA ALA A 234 -3.63 -20.20 -27.35
C ALA A 234 -5.01 -19.67 -27.85
N ASN A 235 -5.08 -18.41 -28.31
CA ASN A 235 -6.30 -17.75 -28.74
C ASN A 235 -6.21 -17.26 -30.21
N GLN A 236 -5.77 -18.16 -31.10
CA GLN A 236 -5.62 -17.85 -32.52
C GLN A 236 -6.97 -17.42 -33.13
N GLY A 237 -6.89 -16.44 -34.03
CA GLY A 237 -8.07 -15.92 -34.77
C GLY A 237 -8.78 -14.77 -34.03
N VAL A 238 -8.48 -14.48 -32.80
CA VAL A 238 -8.98 -13.29 -32.12
C VAL A 238 -8.30 -12.05 -32.70
N LYS A 239 -9.10 -11.08 -33.12
CA LYS A 239 -8.61 -9.86 -33.76
C LYS A 239 -8.64 -8.64 -32.85
N LYS A 240 -9.59 -8.61 -31.92
CA LYS A 240 -9.84 -7.46 -31.05
C LYS A 240 -9.58 -7.80 -29.60
N TRP A 241 -8.85 -6.94 -28.91
CA TRP A 241 -8.42 -7.19 -27.54
C TRP A 241 -8.67 -5.99 -26.63
N VAL A 242 -9.33 -6.25 -25.52
CA VAL A 242 -9.33 -5.34 -24.37
C VAL A 242 -8.28 -5.82 -23.38
N VAL A 243 -7.48 -4.92 -22.83
CA VAL A 243 -6.48 -5.26 -21.82
C VAL A 243 -6.74 -4.43 -20.58
N VAL A 244 -6.98 -5.11 -19.47
CA VAL A 244 -7.07 -4.54 -18.11
C VAL A 244 -6.14 -5.31 -17.19
N GLY A 245 -5.73 -4.71 -16.09
CA GLY A 245 -4.80 -5.39 -15.21
C GLY A 245 -4.63 -4.74 -13.85
N CYS A 246 -3.75 -5.33 -13.05
CA CYS A 246 -3.51 -4.89 -11.68
C CYS A 246 -2.68 -3.61 -11.60
N ASN A 247 -1.77 -3.38 -12.55
CA ASN A 247 -0.87 -2.22 -12.60
C ASN A 247 -0.54 -1.82 -14.04
N ASP A 248 0.20 -0.73 -14.20
CA ASP A 248 0.58 -0.17 -15.50
C ASP A 248 1.52 -1.08 -16.28
N GLU A 249 2.49 -1.71 -15.60
CA GLU A 249 3.48 -2.61 -16.18
C GLU A 249 2.81 -3.84 -16.80
N GLY A 250 1.81 -4.40 -16.12
CA GLY A 250 1.03 -5.53 -16.60
C GLY A 250 0.29 -5.19 -17.90
N VAL A 251 -0.45 -4.07 -17.89
CA VAL A 251 -1.25 -3.65 -19.07
C VAL A 251 -0.36 -3.25 -20.23
N THR A 252 0.65 -2.42 -20.01
CA THR A 252 1.56 -1.98 -21.08
C THR A 252 2.40 -3.12 -21.66
N GLY A 253 2.84 -4.07 -20.82
CA GLY A 253 3.52 -5.28 -21.26
C GLY A 253 2.63 -6.17 -22.14
N SER A 254 1.36 -6.31 -21.75
CA SER A 254 0.37 -7.07 -22.51
C SER A 254 0.01 -6.38 -23.85
N VAL A 255 -0.21 -5.08 -23.86
CA VAL A 255 -0.42 -4.30 -25.08
C VAL A 255 0.77 -4.46 -26.02
N LYS A 256 2.00 -4.39 -25.50
CA LYS A 256 3.21 -4.59 -26.29
C LYS A 256 3.31 -6.01 -26.88
N ALA A 257 2.89 -7.03 -26.14
CA ALA A 257 2.84 -8.41 -26.64
C ALA A 257 1.87 -8.54 -27.83
N LEU A 258 0.68 -7.94 -27.71
CA LEU A 258 -0.30 -7.93 -28.79
C LEU A 258 0.26 -7.26 -30.06
N GLN A 259 0.91 -6.11 -29.93
CA GLN A 259 1.56 -5.42 -31.05
C GLN A 259 2.67 -6.27 -31.68
N ASN A 260 3.53 -6.88 -30.88
CA ASN A 260 4.59 -7.77 -31.35
C ASN A 260 4.03 -9.00 -32.08
N GLY A 261 2.83 -9.45 -31.73
CA GLY A 261 2.08 -10.49 -32.39
C GLY A 261 1.32 -10.04 -33.62
N GLY A 262 1.46 -8.77 -34.05
CA GLY A 262 0.86 -8.23 -35.27
C GLY A 262 -0.56 -7.67 -35.10
N VAL A 263 -1.08 -7.53 -33.87
CA VAL A 263 -2.38 -6.88 -33.65
C VAL A 263 -2.23 -5.38 -33.85
N ALA A 264 -3.05 -4.80 -34.71
CA ALA A 264 -3.04 -3.36 -34.95
C ALA A 264 -3.47 -2.57 -33.69
N SER A 265 -2.87 -1.41 -33.46
CA SER A 265 -3.20 -0.56 -32.29
C SER A 265 -4.68 -0.14 -32.24
N ALA A 266 -5.34 -0.06 -33.42
CA ALA A 266 -6.77 0.21 -33.51
C ALA A 266 -7.64 -0.95 -33.00
N ASP A 267 -7.10 -2.17 -32.98
CA ASP A 267 -7.76 -3.38 -32.47
C ASP A 267 -7.37 -3.72 -31.01
N ILE A 268 -6.75 -2.78 -30.30
CA ILE A 268 -6.35 -2.90 -28.90
C ILE A 268 -6.97 -1.75 -28.10
N ILE A 269 -7.66 -2.09 -27.01
CA ILE A 269 -8.13 -1.15 -25.98
C ILE A 269 -7.44 -1.52 -24.67
N GLY A 270 -6.28 -0.94 -24.41
CA GLY A 270 -5.58 -1.04 -23.13
C GLY A 270 -6.04 0.06 -22.18
N VAL A 271 -6.51 -0.32 -20.99
CA VAL A 271 -6.85 0.63 -19.91
C VAL A 271 -6.08 0.23 -18.66
N GLY A 272 -5.02 0.99 -18.37
CA GLY A 272 -4.07 0.71 -17.29
C GLY A 272 -4.47 1.30 -15.94
N LEU A 273 -3.60 1.05 -14.97
CA LEU A 273 -3.66 1.64 -13.64
C LEU A 273 -2.24 2.12 -13.30
N GLY A 274 -2.06 3.46 -13.22
CA GLY A 274 -0.76 4.11 -12.99
C GLY A 274 -0.39 5.12 -14.08
N ALA A 275 -0.46 4.75 -15.35
CA ALA A 275 -0.11 5.54 -16.54
C ALA A 275 1.38 5.89 -16.70
N TYR A 276 2.27 5.40 -15.85
CA TYR A 276 3.70 5.77 -15.85
C TYR A 276 4.48 5.27 -17.08
N LEU A 277 4.06 4.16 -17.67
CA LEU A 277 4.61 3.63 -18.91
C LEU A 277 3.75 4.03 -20.10
N ALA A 278 2.42 3.96 -19.97
CA ALA A 278 1.49 4.32 -21.05
C ALA A 278 1.69 5.76 -21.53
N CYS A 279 2.01 6.69 -20.63
CA CYS A 279 2.24 8.09 -20.96
C CYS A 279 3.44 8.30 -21.92
N LYS A 280 4.40 7.39 -21.97
CA LYS A 280 5.56 7.51 -22.87
C LYS A 280 5.13 7.47 -24.32
N ASP A 281 4.19 6.57 -24.65
CA ASP A 281 3.59 6.50 -25.99
C ASP A 281 2.79 7.78 -26.28
N TRP A 282 1.99 8.24 -25.34
CA TRP A 282 1.19 9.47 -25.49
C TRP A 282 2.07 10.71 -25.66
N LYS A 283 3.18 10.81 -24.91
CA LYS A 283 4.18 11.87 -25.05
C LYS A 283 4.86 11.86 -26.42
N ALA A 284 5.11 10.67 -26.96
CA ALA A 284 5.71 10.48 -28.28
C ALA A 284 4.68 10.63 -29.43
N GLY A 285 3.38 10.80 -29.14
CA GLY A 285 2.32 10.85 -30.13
C GLY A 285 2.07 9.52 -30.83
N VAL A 286 2.43 8.41 -30.18
CA VAL A 286 2.28 7.05 -30.71
C VAL A 286 0.96 6.45 -30.23
N ASP A 287 0.11 5.99 -31.15
CA ASP A 287 -1.02 5.14 -30.80
C ASP A 287 -0.56 3.70 -30.64
N SER A 288 -0.34 3.29 -29.40
CA SER A 288 0.13 1.95 -29.05
C SER A 288 -0.98 0.98 -28.65
N GLY A 289 -2.22 1.43 -28.57
CA GLY A 289 -3.31 0.66 -27.99
C GLY A 289 -3.51 0.92 -26.48
N ASN A 290 -2.60 1.61 -25.79
CA ASN A 290 -2.81 2.15 -24.45
C ASN A 290 -3.74 3.36 -24.55
N LYS A 291 -5.05 3.14 -24.42
CA LYS A 291 -6.08 4.16 -24.68
C LYS A 291 -6.38 5.04 -23.48
N ALA A 292 -6.22 4.53 -22.27
CA ALA A 292 -6.43 5.28 -21.03
C ALA A 292 -5.73 4.59 -19.87
N ALA A 293 -5.61 5.29 -18.74
CA ALA A 293 -5.19 4.69 -17.47
C ALA A 293 -5.75 5.48 -16.29
N LEU A 294 -5.97 4.82 -15.17
CA LEU A 294 -6.28 5.47 -13.91
C LEU A 294 -4.97 5.89 -13.24
N TYR A 295 -4.64 7.19 -13.32
CA TYR A 295 -3.46 7.76 -12.67
C TYR A 295 -3.68 7.94 -11.18
N ILE A 296 -2.75 7.46 -10.39
CA ILE A 296 -2.65 7.66 -8.95
C ILE A 296 -1.34 8.36 -8.70
N ASP A 297 -1.39 9.51 -8.00
CA ASP A 297 -0.17 10.24 -7.66
C ASP A 297 0.45 9.65 -6.39
N GLY A 298 1.48 8.85 -6.55
CA GLY A 298 2.22 8.24 -5.44
C GLY A 298 2.77 9.27 -4.45
N ARG A 299 3.10 10.51 -4.91
CA ARG A 299 3.57 11.58 -4.02
C ARG A 299 2.51 11.98 -3.00
N VAL A 300 1.23 11.95 -3.40
CA VAL A 300 0.12 12.26 -2.49
C VAL A 300 0.00 11.19 -1.41
N ASP A 301 0.10 9.91 -1.78
CA ASP A 301 -0.04 8.79 -0.84
C ASP A 301 1.15 8.71 0.12
N GLY A 302 2.38 8.86 -0.39
CA GLY A 302 3.58 8.91 0.45
C GLY A 302 3.60 10.09 1.42
N ALA A 303 3.18 11.28 0.95
CA ALA A 303 3.03 12.46 1.80
C ALA A 303 1.96 12.26 2.89
N ALA A 304 0.81 11.69 2.53
CA ALA A 304 -0.26 11.42 3.47
C ALA A 304 0.16 10.42 4.54
N SER A 305 0.90 9.37 4.18
CA SER A 305 1.42 8.35 5.13
C SER A 305 2.32 8.97 6.21
N VAL A 306 3.20 9.89 5.82
CA VAL A 306 4.03 10.62 6.79
C VAL A 306 3.20 11.60 7.61
N ARG A 307 2.32 12.35 6.97
CA ARG A 307 1.49 13.37 7.63
C ARG A 307 0.62 12.78 8.73
N VAL A 308 -0.13 11.71 8.46
CA VAL A 308 -1.04 11.13 9.45
C VAL A 308 -0.28 10.58 10.68
N LEU A 309 0.92 10.01 10.48
CA LEU A 309 1.79 9.58 11.57
C LEU A 309 2.25 10.75 12.43
N VAL A 310 2.73 11.83 11.80
CA VAL A 310 3.27 13.00 12.48
C VAL A 310 2.17 13.74 13.23
N GLU A 311 0.99 13.91 12.64
CA GLU A 311 -0.17 14.53 13.27
C GLU A 311 -0.62 13.72 14.49
N ALA A 312 -0.71 12.40 14.37
CA ALA A 312 -1.05 11.54 15.49
C ALA A 312 -0.02 11.60 16.63
N LEU A 313 1.28 11.56 16.30
CA LEU A 313 2.37 11.63 17.28
C LEU A 313 2.41 12.97 17.99
N ARG A 314 2.27 14.10 17.28
CA ARG A 314 2.29 15.45 17.87
C ARG A 314 0.99 15.78 18.60
N GLY A 315 -0.14 15.31 18.07
CA GLY A 315 -1.47 15.53 18.64
C GLY A 315 -1.80 14.61 19.81
N GLY A 316 -1.14 13.46 19.92
CA GLY A 316 -1.53 12.38 20.83
C GLY A 316 -2.89 11.78 20.46
N THR A 317 -3.24 11.82 19.17
CA THR A 317 -4.52 11.34 18.64
C THR A 317 -4.37 9.95 18.03
N LYS A 318 -5.48 9.25 17.84
CA LYS A 318 -5.49 7.99 17.10
C LYS A 318 -5.28 8.26 15.61
N LEU A 319 -4.61 7.33 14.92
CA LEU A 319 -4.54 7.32 13.47
C LEU A 319 -5.95 7.14 12.87
N PRO A 320 -6.29 7.83 11.78
CA PRO A 320 -7.51 7.53 11.03
C PRO A 320 -7.46 6.08 10.53
N ALA A 321 -8.61 5.41 10.51
CA ALA A 321 -8.69 4.03 10.02
C ALA A 321 -8.29 3.96 8.53
N GLN A 322 -8.68 4.98 7.77
CA GLN A 322 -8.37 5.10 6.35
C GLN A 322 -8.16 6.57 5.98
N THR A 323 -7.18 6.82 5.12
CA THR A 323 -6.95 8.11 4.46
C THR A 323 -6.96 7.86 2.96
N LEU A 324 -7.96 8.43 2.28
CA LEU A 324 -8.14 8.18 0.84
C LEU A 324 -7.18 9.02 0.01
N GLY A 325 -6.49 8.39 -0.92
CA GLY A 325 -5.80 9.01 -2.02
C GLY A 325 -6.76 9.51 -3.11
N LYS A 326 -6.21 10.09 -4.16
CA LYS A 326 -6.96 10.55 -5.34
C LYS A 326 -6.48 9.83 -6.58
N ALA A 327 -7.43 9.45 -7.44
CA ALA A 327 -7.14 8.93 -8.75
C ALA A 327 -7.87 9.73 -9.82
N VAL A 328 -7.26 9.84 -10.99
CA VAL A 328 -7.81 10.56 -12.15
C VAL A 328 -7.68 9.68 -13.38
N MET A 329 -8.78 9.49 -14.11
CA MET A 329 -8.74 8.82 -15.40
C MET A 329 -8.06 9.73 -16.42
N VAL A 330 -6.94 9.28 -16.97
CA VAL A 330 -6.15 9.99 -17.97
C VAL A 330 -6.11 9.22 -19.28
N ASP A 331 -5.92 9.96 -20.36
CA ASP A 331 -5.80 9.44 -21.72
C ASP A 331 -4.87 10.36 -22.55
N PRO A 332 -4.58 10.06 -23.82
CA PRO A 332 -3.70 10.88 -24.66
C PRO A 332 -4.05 12.37 -24.75
N THR A 333 -5.32 12.73 -24.47
CA THR A 333 -5.79 14.11 -24.62
C THR A 333 -5.66 14.96 -23.36
N ASN A 334 -5.66 14.31 -22.16
CA ASN A 334 -5.75 15.01 -20.87
C ASN A 334 -4.61 14.73 -19.88
N TRP A 335 -3.71 13.75 -20.14
CA TRP A 335 -2.69 13.34 -19.17
C TRP A 335 -1.79 14.49 -18.68
N LYS A 336 -1.47 15.48 -19.56
CA LYS A 336 -0.64 16.64 -19.19
C LYS A 336 -1.28 17.51 -18.12
N GLN A 337 -2.61 17.52 -18.07
CA GLN A 337 -3.39 18.33 -17.12
C GLN A 337 -3.52 17.68 -15.74
N SER A 338 -3.24 16.38 -15.63
CA SER A 338 -3.31 15.66 -14.36
C SER A 338 -2.15 15.99 -13.40
N GLY A 339 -1.10 16.66 -13.89
CA GLY A 339 0.11 16.92 -13.11
C GLY A 339 1.08 15.74 -13.03
N MET A 340 0.78 14.62 -13.73
CA MET A 340 1.65 13.45 -13.72
C MET A 340 3.00 13.73 -14.41
N GLY A 341 4.07 13.21 -13.82
CA GLY A 341 5.37 13.12 -14.47
C GLY A 341 5.37 11.98 -15.49
N CYS A 342 5.83 12.25 -16.70
CA CYS A 342 6.08 11.23 -17.71
C CYS A 342 7.56 11.25 -18.06
N SER A 343 8.36 10.46 -17.34
CA SER A 343 9.82 10.37 -17.46
C SER A 343 10.27 9.31 -18.46
#